data_b357a5a38b84a41b54edbb883e89aee6
#
_entry.id   b357a5a38b84a41b54edbb883e89aee6
#
_cell.length_a   1.000
_cell.length_b   1.000
_cell.length_c   1.000
_cell.angle_alpha   90.00
_cell.angle_beta   90.00
_cell.angle_gamma   90.00
#
_symmetry.space_group_name_H-M   'P 1'
#
loop_
_entity.id
_entity.type
_entity.pdbx_description
1 polymer ?
#
loop_
_entity_poly.entity_id
_entity_poly.type
_entity_poly.pdbx_seq_one_letter_code
_entity_poly.pdbx_strand_id
1 'polypeptide(L)'
;MNTDTSSPETAPSGVLLVHGAWHTGTAWDGVAAGLRARGIPVAVAELHRGSLAGDIAAAEAALDELAGSGPAIACGHSYGGAVITGLPAGRIAHLVYLAAMMPDIGETSMGLLAGAPPSDLRACIVGDFTGITTIDPERAGPLFHAQLDADSRAEHVTKLVPQVMAPGYEATTTAAWHARPSSYVLCTDDRAVHPDLQRRFGTRATHTITWNSDHGAFASHEADTVELLARLAAPAG
;
A
#
# COMPACT_ATOMS: atom_id res chain seq x y z
N MET A 1 31.12 -1.49 -31.63
CA MET A 1 31.12 -2.40 -30.46
C MET A 1 30.51 -1.62 -29.31
N ASN A 2 29.18 -1.75 -29.13
CA ASN A 2 28.52 -1.21 -27.94
C ASN A 2 28.65 -2.26 -26.84
N THR A 3 29.47 -2.00 -25.86
CA THR A 3 29.49 -2.78 -24.63
C THR A 3 28.32 -2.30 -23.80
N ASP A 4 27.24 -3.07 -23.83
CA ASP A 4 26.13 -2.96 -22.89
C ASP A 4 26.66 -3.30 -21.48
N THR A 5 27.06 -2.27 -20.74
CA THR A 5 27.44 -2.38 -19.33
C THR A 5 26.21 -2.20 -18.45
N SER A 6 25.23 -3.10 -18.57
CA SER A 6 24.22 -3.25 -17.51
C SER A 6 24.95 -3.80 -16.29
N SER A 7 25.17 -2.95 -15.29
CA SER A 7 25.60 -3.40 -13.96
C SER A 7 24.64 -4.47 -13.47
N PRO A 8 25.11 -5.56 -12.83
CA PRO A 8 24.21 -6.58 -12.29
C PRO A 8 23.23 -5.91 -11.32
N GLU A 9 21.95 -6.11 -11.57
CA GLU A 9 20.89 -5.59 -10.74
C GLU A 9 21.06 -6.21 -9.34
N THR A 10 21.41 -5.39 -8.35
CA THR A 10 21.60 -5.87 -6.98
C THR A 10 20.29 -6.41 -6.44
N ALA A 11 20.33 -7.60 -5.84
CA ALA A 11 19.15 -8.21 -5.22
C ALA A 11 18.50 -7.22 -4.23
N PRO A 12 17.16 -7.20 -4.13
CA PRO A 12 16.47 -6.31 -3.19
C PRO A 12 16.93 -6.52 -1.76
N SER A 13 17.07 -5.42 -0.99
CA SER A 13 17.49 -5.44 0.42
C SER A 13 16.43 -6.01 1.37
N GLY A 14 15.18 -6.09 0.92
CA GLY A 14 14.03 -6.57 1.70
C GLY A 14 12.73 -5.93 1.23
N VAL A 15 11.73 -6.02 2.08
CA VAL A 15 10.37 -5.51 1.81
C VAL A 15 10.00 -4.44 2.81
N LEU A 16 9.57 -3.27 2.32
CA LEU A 16 8.90 -2.23 3.09
C LEU A 16 7.39 -2.43 2.95
N LEU A 17 6.67 -2.47 4.07
CA LEU A 17 5.21 -2.55 4.14
C LEU A 17 4.64 -1.23 4.66
N VAL A 18 3.68 -0.66 3.92
CA VAL A 18 3.09 0.66 4.22
C VAL A 18 1.57 0.53 4.30
N HIS A 19 1.01 0.79 5.49
CA HIS A 19 -0.41 0.61 5.76
C HIS A 19 -1.30 1.71 5.15
N GLY A 20 -2.61 1.45 5.10
CA GLY A 20 -3.62 2.39 4.66
C GLY A 20 -4.09 3.35 5.75
N ALA A 21 -5.02 4.24 5.38
CA ALA A 21 -5.71 5.11 6.33
C ALA A 21 -6.46 4.26 7.37
N TRP A 22 -6.61 4.80 8.57
CA TRP A 22 -7.24 4.18 9.75
C TRP A 22 -6.57 2.88 10.25
N HIS A 23 -5.49 2.44 9.63
CA HIS A 23 -4.69 1.28 10.05
C HIS A 23 -3.37 1.73 10.69
N THR A 24 -2.69 0.79 11.34
CA THR A 24 -1.30 0.93 11.82
C THR A 24 -0.45 -0.17 11.18
N GLY A 25 0.84 -0.19 11.47
CA GLY A 25 1.73 -1.26 11.01
C GLY A 25 1.26 -2.66 11.39
N THR A 26 0.47 -2.79 12.46
CA THR A 26 -0.08 -4.10 12.89
C THR A 26 -1.00 -4.76 11.84
N ALA A 27 -1.51 -4.02 10.88
CA ALA A 27 -2.23 -4.58 9.74
C ALA A 27 -1.38 -5.59 8.96
N TRP A 28 -0.06 -5.44 8.98
CA TRP A 28 0.89 -6.25 8.25
C TRP A 28 1.50 -7.41 9.04
N ASP A 29 1.09 -7.64 10.31
CA ASP A 29 1.72 -8.62 11.20
C ASP A 29 1.84 -10.01 10.57
N GLY A 30 0.77 -10.52 9.95
CA GLY A 30 0.75 -11.83 9.29
C GLY A 30 1.68 -11.87 8.07
N VAL A 31 1.58 -10.88 7.18
CA VAL A 31 2.43 -10.79 5.98
C VAL A 31 3.91 -10.65 6.39
N ALA A 32 4.20 -9.79 7.38
CA ALA A 32 5.57 -9.60 7.87
C ALA A 32 6.14 -10.89 8.49
N ALA A 33 5.35 -11.61 9.27
CA ALA A 33 5.74 -12.90 9.83
C ALA A 33 6.01 -13.93 8.73
N GLY A 34 5.14 -14.02 7.72
CA GLY A 34 5.29 -14.93 6.58
C GLY A 34 6.53 -14.66 5.73
N LEU A 35 6.88 -13.39 5.52
CA LEU A 35 8.12 -12.99 4.82
C LEU A 35 9.37 -13.27 5.65
N ARG A 36 9.35 -12.92 6.95
CA ARG A 36 10.48 -13.20 7.87
C ARG A 36 10.75 -14.69 8.01
N ALA A 37 9.71 -15.53 8.05
CA ALA A 37 9.84 -16.99 8.05
C ALA A 37 10.55 -17.55 6.80
N ARG A 38 10.55 -16.79 5.70
CA ARG A 38 11.29 -17.09 4.46
C ARG A 38 12.68 -16.45 4.41
N GLY A 39 13.12 -15.82 5.50
CA GLY A 39 14.42 -15.17 5.60
C GLY A 39 14.49 -13.81 4.88
N ILE A 40 13.35 -13.21 4.51
CA ILE A 40 13.29 -11.92 3.83
C ILE A 40 13.24 -10.82 4.90
N PRO A 41 14.16 -9.83 4.88
CA PRO A 41 14.10 -8.68 5.76
C PRO A 41 12.83 -7.86 5.52
N VAL A 42 12.17 -7.42 6.60
CA VAL A 42 10.93 -6.65 6.53
C VAL A 42 10.99 -5.45 7.46
N ALA A 43 10.76 -4.28 6.90
CA ALA A 43 10.44 -3.05 7.62
C ALA A 43 8.96 -2.71 7.47
N VAL A 44 8.36 -2.12 8.50
CA VAL A 44 6.97 -1.69 8.50
C VAL A 44 6.93 -0.21 8.87
N ALA A 45 6.38 0.62 7.99
CA ALA A 45 6.26 2.04 8.25
C ALA A 45 5.06 2.34 9.15
N GLU A 46 5.27 3.20 10.17
CA GLU A 46 4.19 3.79 10.97
C GLU A 46 3.91 5.22 10.47
N LEU A 47 2.72 5.41 9.89
CA LEU A 47 2.28 6.66 9.31
C LEU A 47 1.65 7.59 10.37
N HIS A 48 0.70 8.42 9.97
CA HIS A 48 -0.05 9.38 10.82
C HIS A 48 0.81 10.57 11.29
N ARG A 49 1.68 11.09 10.40
CA ARG A 49 2.56 12.24 10.68
C ARG A 49 1.87 13.59 10.38
N GLY A 50 0.59 13.56 9.98
CA GLY A 50 -0.23 14.76 9.76
C GLY A 50 -0.06 15.42 8.40
N SER A 51 0.88 14.95 7.56
CA SER A 51 1.08 15.39 6.17
C SER A 51 1.55 14.24 5.31
N LEU A 52 1.30 14.30 3.99
CA LEU A 52 1.83 13.29 3.04
C LEU A 52 3.36 13.27 3.05
N ALA A 53 3.99 14.44 3.10
CA ALA A 53 5.45 14.54 3.20
C ALA A 53 5.99 13.89 4.49
N GLY A 54 5.29 14.07 5.62
CA GLY A 54 5.66 13.44 6.90
C GLY A 54 5.50 11.92 6.86
N ASP A 55 4.45 11.41 6.20
CA ASP A 55 4.22 9.96 6.04
C ASP A 55 5.25 9.34 5.08
N ILE A 56 5.63 10.05 3.99
CA ILE A 56 6.73 9.63 3.11
C ILE A 56 8.05 9.57 3.89
N ALA A 57 8.37 10.58 4.70
CA ALA A 57 9.59 10.58 5.51
C ALA A 57 9.60 9.44 6.54
N ALA A 58 8.46 9.08 7.12
CA ALA A 58 8.33 7.92 8.01
C ALA A 58 8.59 6.60 7.26
N ALA A 59 8.09 6.48 6.03
CA ALA A 59 8.36 5.30 5.20
C ALA A 59 9.82 5.24 4.74
N GLU A 60 10.46 6.38 4.46
CA GLU A 60 11.91 6.45 4.19
C GLU A 60 12.75 6.02 5.40
N ALA A 61 12.38 6.46 6.59
CA ALA A 61 13.06 6.05 7.83
C ALA A 61 12.93 4.54 8.07
N ALA A 62 11.76 3.95 7.77
CA ALA A 62 11.60 2.50 7.85
C ALA A 62 12.47 1.75 6.80
N LEU A 63 12.69 2.32 5.61
CA LEU A 63 13.65 1.76 4.65
C LEU A 63 15.08 1.70 5.21
N ASP A 64 15.48 2.62 6.10
CA ASP A 64 16.81 2.64 6.71
C ASP A 64 17.03 1.46 7.68
N GLU A 65 15.94 0.85 8.16
CA GLU A 65 15.99 -0.35 9.01
C GLU A 65 16.34 -1.63 8.23
N LEU A 66 16.20 -1.62 6.91
CA LEU A 66 16.56 -2.76 6.06
C LEU A 66 18.08 -2.84 5.93
N ALA A 67 18.67 -3.90 6.46
CA ALA A 67 20.11 -4.09 6.61
C ALA A 67 20.93 -4.21 5.30
N GLY A 68 20.28 -4.15 4.15
CA GLY A 68 20.92 -4.31 2.83
C GLY A 68 21.27 -2.97 2.20
N SER A 69 22.29 -2.95 1.35
CA SER A 69 22.67 -1.78 0.53
C SER A 69 21.89 -1.66 -0.78
N GLY A 70 21.05 -2.63 -1.10
CA GLY A 70 20.26 -2.66 -2.33
C GLY A 70 18.94 -1.89 -2.22
N PRO A 71 18.27 -1.62 -3.35
CA PRO A 71 16.93 -1.06 -3.35
C PRO A 71 15.92 -2.07 -2.79
N ALA A 72 14.83 -1.60 -2.18
CA ALA A 72 13.82 -2.44 -1.54
C ALA A 72 12.57 -2.65 -2.44
N ILE A 73 11.80 -3.70 -2.16
CA ILE A 73 10.41 -3.81 -2.62
C ILE A 73 9.55 -2.96 -1.68
N ALA A 74 8.78 -2.02 -2.19
CA ALA A 74 7.83 -1.24 -1.39
C ALA A 74 6.40 -1.65 -1.71
N CYS A 75 5.67 -2.15 -0.71
CA CYS A 75 4.26 -2.53 -0.82
C CYS A 75 3.40 -1.54 -0.03
N GLY A 76 2.51 -0.84 -0.72
CA GLY A 76 1.54 0.09 -0.13
C GLY A 76 0.11 -0.42 -0.27
N HIS A 77 -0.63 -0.45 0.84
CA HIS A 77 -2.06 -0.73 0.85
C HIS A 77 -2.86 0.56 0.91
N SER A 78 -3.93 0.68 0.12
CA SER A 78 -4.87 1.80 0.19
C SER A 78 -4.15 3.16 0.10
N TYR A 79 -4.29 4.06 1.08
CA TYR A 79 -3.55 5.31 1.19
C TYR A 79 -2.02 5.12 1.16
N GLY A 80 -1.52 4.01 1.71
CA GLY A 80 -0.09 3.68 1.66
C GLY A 80 0.50 3.63 0.25
N GLY A 81 -0.33 3.43 -0.77
CA GLY A 81 0.08 3.55 -2.17
C GLY A 81 0.51 4.97 -2.55
N ALA A 82 -0.19 6.01 -2.06
CA ALA A 82 0.23 7.40 -2.26
C ALA A 82 1.57 7.68 -1.57
N VAL A 83 1.80 7.09 -0.40
CA VAL A 83 3.07 7.23 0.32
C VAL A 83 4.22 6.58 -0.44
N ILE A 84 4.08 5.32 -0.91
CA ILE A 84 5.15 4.67 -1.68
C ILE A 84 5.39 5.32 -3.04
N THR A 85 4.37 5.98 -3.61
CA THR A 85 4.52 6.78 -4.84
C THR A 85 5.51 7.92 -4.63
N GLY A 86 5.53 8.53 -3.45
CA GLY A 86 6.42 9.64 -3.11
C GLY A 86 7.86 9.23 -2.73
N LEU A 87 8.16 7.95 -2.58
CA LEU A 87 9.49 7.48 -2.18
C LEU A 87 10.57 7.78 -3.24
N PRO A 88 11.83 7.99 -2.81
CA PRO A 88 12.95 8.16 -3.74
C PRO A 88 13.12 6.93 -4.62
N ALA A 89 12.94 7.07 -5.93
CA ALA A 89 13.00 5.96 -6.88
C ALA A 89 14.34 5.18 -6.80
N GLY A 90 15.45 5.85 -6.47
CA GLY A 90 16.77 5.21 -6.34
C GLY A 90 16.83 4.15 -5.22
N ARG A 91 15.92 4.21 -4.25
CA ARG A 91 15.84 3.27 -3.12
C ARG A 91 14.90 2.08 -3.37
N ILE A 92 14.18 2.08 -4.48
CA ILE A 92 13.12 1.12 -4.78
C ILE A 92 13.52 0.24 -5.96
N ALA A 93 13.43 -1.07 -5.79
CA ALA A 93 13.54 -2.06 -6.85
C ALA A 93 12.20 -2.27 -7.57
N HIS A 94 11.11 -2.37 -6.81
CA HIS A 94 9.76 -2.60 -7.33
C HIS A 94 8.71 -2.02 -6.39
N LEU A 95 7.64 -1.46 -6.94
CA LEU A 95 6.49 -0.96 -6.19
C LEU A 95 5.32 -1.94 -6.30
N VAL A 96 4.66 -2.25 -5.18
CA VAL A 96 3.44 -3.06 -5.15
C VAL A 96 2.30 -2.23 -4.56
N TYR A 97 1.26 -2.03 -5.35
CA TYR A 97 0.05 -1.32 -4.98
C TYR A 97 -1.05 -2.33 -4.68
N LEU A 98 -1.35 -2.57 -3.41
CA LEU A 98 -2.37 -3.54 -2.97
C LEU A 98 -3.68 -2.80 -2.69
N ALA A 99 -4.66 -2.90 -3.58
CA ALA A 99 -5.93 -2.15 -3.50
C ALA A 99 -5.71 -0.64 -3.21
N ALA A 100 -4.69 -0.03 -3.81
CA ALA A 100 -4.06 1.17 -3.31
C ALA A 100 -4.23 2.39 -4.23
N MET A 101 -4.06 3.57 -3.65
CA MET A 101 -3.95 4.82 -4.39
C MET A 101 -2.61 4.83 -5.16
N MET A 102 -2.67 5.21 -6.43
CA MET A 102 -1.49 5.34 -7.29
C MET A 102 -1.55 6.70 -8.00
N PRO A 103 -1.36 7.81 -7.25
CA PRO A 103 -1.46 9.14 -7.83
C PRO A 103 -0.30 9.43 -8.79
N ASP A 104 -0.56 10.33 -9.73
CA ASP A 104 0.47 10.98 -10.54
C ASP A 104 0.85 12.34 -9.92
N ILE A 105 1.90 12.96 -10.44
CA ILE A 105 2.34 14.29 -10.01
C ILE A 105 1.19 15.29 -10.16
N GLY A 106 0.91 16.04 -9.09
CA GLY A 106 -0.19 17.00 -9.01
C GLY A 106 -1.55 16.40 -8.61
N GLU A 107 -1.71 15.07 -8.58
CA GLU A 107 -2.93 14.43 -8.11
C GLU A 107 -2.95 14.31 -6.58
N THR A 108 -4.16 14.29 -6.00
CA THR A 108 -4.40 14.03 -4.57
C THR A 108 -5.24 12.77 -4.40
N SER A 109 -5.03 12.01 -3.32
CA SER A 109 -5.83 10.80 -3.05
C SER A 109 -7.32 11.11 -2.96
N MET A 110 -7.69 12.20 -2.29
CA MET A 110 -9.10 12.59 -2.16
C MET A 110 -9.71 13.07 -3.48
N GLY A 111 -8.94 13.76 -4.33
CA GLY A 111 -9.38 14.15 -5.67
C GLY A 111 -9.64 12.94 -6.57
N LEU A 112 -8.78 11.93 -6.50
CA LEU A 112 -8.95 10.68 -7.26
C LEU A 112 -10.17 9.89 -6.78
N LEU A 113 -10.41 9.80 -5.46
CA LEU A 113 -11.61 9.17 -4.90
C LEU A 113 -12.88 9.94 -5.29
N ALA A 114 -12.86 11.26 -5.26
CA ALA A 114 -14.01 12.10 -5.64
C ALA A 114 -14.36 11.97 -7.13
N GLY A 115 -13.38 11.68 -7.99
CA GLY A 115 -13.56 11.44 -9.43
C GLY A 115 -13.91 10.00 -9.81
N ALA A 116 -14.01 9.10 -8.84
CA ALA A 116 -14.35 7.69 -9.04
C ALA A 116 -15.86 7.43 -8.86
N PRO A 117 -16.37 6.29 -9.32
CA PRO A 117 -17.71 5.85 -8.94
C PRO A 117 -17.84 5.75 -7.41
N PRO A 118 -19.05 5.97 -6.84
CA PRO A 118 -19.27 5.89 -5.40
C PRO A 118 -18.88 4.53 -4.84
N SER A 119 -18.22 4.54 -3.66
CA SER A 119 -17.94 3.35 -2.85
C SER A 119 -18.62 3.49 -1.49
N ASP A 120 -18.64 2.42 -0.71
CA ASP A 120 -19.25 2.43 0.63
C ASP A 120 -18.42 3.20 1.65
N LEU A 121 -17.14 3.49 1.34
CA LEU A 121 -16.20 4.14 2.26
C LEU A 121 -16.78 5.42 2.87
N ARG A 122 -17.33 6.32 2.03
CA ARG A 122 -17.85 7.60 2.52
C ARG A 122 -18.96 7.44 3.57
N ALA A 123 -19.82 6.43 3.43
CA ALA A 123 -20.91 6.17 4.35
C ALA A 123 -20.44 5.55 5.68
N CYS A 124 -19.20 5.06 5.72
CA CYS A 124 -18.61 4.44 6.91
C CYS A 124 -17.71 5.41 7.69
N ILE A 125 -17.34 6.54 7.11
CA ILE A 125 -16.49 7.55 7.79
C ILE A 125 -17.33 8.36 8.78
N VAL A 126 -16.84 8.46 10.02
CA VAL A 126 -17.38 9.29 11.09
C VAL A 126 -16.41 10.43 11.37
N GLY A 127 -16.93 11.65 11.43
CA GLY A 127 -16.12 12.86 11.68
C GLY A 127 -16.11 13.82 10.49
N ASP A 128 -15.28 14.84 10.59
CA ASP A 128 -15.14 15.89 9.59
C ASP A 128 -13.94 15.61 8.67
N PHE A 129 -14.17 15.62 7.36
CA PHE A 129 -13.15 15.39 6.35
C PHE A 129 -12.04 16.46 6.32
N THR A 130 -12.22 17.58 7.02
CA THR A 130 -11.19 18.62 7.21
C THR A 130 -10.33 18.40 8.45
N GLY A 131 -10.65 17.38 9.26
CA GLY A 131 -10.00 17.12 10.54
C GLY A 131 -9.62 15.65 10.74
N ILE A 132 -10.03 15.13 11.89
CA ILE A 132 -9.82 13.73 12.28
C ILE A 132 -11.10 12.94 12.03
N THR A 133 -10.94 11.77 11.41
CA THR A 133 -12.04 10.83 11.15
C THR A 133 -11.76 9.47 11.76
N THR A 134 -12.82 8.72 11.99
CA THR A 134 -12.79 7.29 12.34
C THR A 134 -13.68 6.53 11.36
N ILE A 135 -13.62 5.21 11.39
CA ILE A 135 -14.58 4.36 10.69
C ILE A 135 -15.60 3.85 11.69
N ASP A 136 -16.87 3.88 11.31
CA ASP A 136 -17.96 3.27 12.08
C ASP A 136 -17.65 1.78 12.32
N PRO A 137 -17.45 1.32 13.57
CA PRO A 137 -17.02 -0.05 13.86
C PRO A 137 -18.02 -1.11 13.40
N GLU A 138 -19.34 -0.80 13.33
CA GLU A 138 -20.34 -1.73 12.84
C GLU A 138 -20.25 -1.95 11.33
N ARG A 139 -19.72 -0.97 10.61
CA ARG A 139 -19.56 -0.97 9.15
C ARG A 139 -18.15 -1.32 8.68
N ALA A 140 -17.16 -1.17 9.56
CA ALA A 140 -15.75 -1.37 9.23
C ALA A 140 -15.46 -2.80 8.74
N GLY A 141 -16.02 -3.81 9.40
CA GLY A 141 -15.83 -5.20 9.03
C GLY A 141 -16.32 -5.51 7.61
N PRO A 142 -17.59 -5.25 7.27
CA PRO A 142 -18.09 -5.41 5.90
C PRO A 142 -17.40 -4.53 4.86
N LEU A 143 -16.85 -3.38 5.25
CA LEU A 143 -16.15 -2.47 4.35
C LEU A 143 -14.77 -3.00 3.95
N PHE A 144 -13.96 -3.40 4.95
CA PHE A 144 -12.54 -3.70 4.76
C PHE A 144 -12.24 -5.20 4.71
N HIS A 145 -13.00 -6.02 5.46
CA HIS A 145 -12.69 -7.41 5.76
C HIS A 145 -13.89 -8.33 5.53
N ALA A 146 -14.64 -8.12 4.44
CA ALA A 146 -15.86 -8.88 4.15
C ALA A 146 -15.62 -10.39 4.00
N GLN A 147 -14.42 -10.78 3.54
CA GLN A 147 -14.05 -12.17 3.26
C GLN A 147 -13.44 -12.91 4.47
N LEU A 148 -13.13 -12.22 5.56
CA LEU A 148 -12.71 -12.88 6.80
C LEU A 148 -13.91 -13.49 7.55
N ASP A 149 -13.65 -14.52 8.34
CA ASP A 149 -14.61 -15.03 9.33
C ASP A 149 -14.96 -13.94 10.39
N ALA A 150 -16.01 -14.19 11.18
CA ALA A 150 -16.53 -13.18 12.09
C ALA A 150 -15.54 -12.76 13.19
N ASP A 151 -14.78 -13.71 13.73
CA ASP A 151 -13.85 -13.48 14.83
C ASP A 151 -12.62 -12.72 14.33
N SER A 152 -12.00 -13.17 13.23
CA SER A 152 -10.89 -12.50 12.57
C SER A 152 -11.26 -11.09 12.12
N ARG A 153 -12.46 -10.92 11.57
CA ARG A 153 -13.00 -9.60 11.18
C ARG A 153 -13.13 -8.66 12.37
N ALA A 154 -13.69 -9.14 13.49
CA ALA A 154 -13.85 -8.36 14.71
C ALA A 154 -12.47 -7.94 15.26
N GLU A 155 -11.49 -8.84 15.27
CA GLU A 155 -10.14 -8.53 15.69
C GLU A 155 -9.53 -7.38 14.87
N HIS A 156 -9.62 -7.45 13.52
CA HIS A 156 -9.09 -6.39 12.64
C HIS A 156 -9.80 -5.05 12.88
N VAL A 157 -11.10 -5.04 13.12
CA VAL A 157 -11.86 -3.81 13.42
C VAL A 157 -11.38 -3.14 14.71
N THR A 158 -11.01 -3.92 15.74
CA THR A 158 -10.48 -3.35 17.01
C THR A 158 -9.13 -2.66 16.86
N LYS A 159 -8.38 -2.94 15.79
CA LYS A 159 -7.07 -2.36 15.51
C LYS A 159 -7.15 -1.04 14.72
N LEU A 160 -8.34 -0.62 14.30
CA LEU A 160 -8.50 0.64 13.56
C LEU A 160 -8.29 1.85 14.49
N VAL A 161 -7.66 2.88 13.95
CA VAL A 161 -7.29 4.10 14.66
C VAL A 161 -7.85 5.34 13.97
N PRO A 162 -7.98 6.49 14.68
CA PRO A 162 -8.34 7.75 14.05
C PRO A 162 -7.33 8.17 12.97
N GLN A 163 -7.83 8.79 11.90
CA GLN A 163 -7.04 9.28 10.76
C GLN A 163 -7.18 10.78 10.59
N VAL A 164 -6.05 11.49 10.51
CA VAL A 164 -6.01 12.88 10.03
C VAL A 164 -6.17 12.89 8.51
N MET A 165 -7.13 13.66 8.00
CA MET A 165 -7.47 13.63 6.57
C MET A 165 -6.59 14.52 5.69
N ALA A 166 -5.87 15.49 6.26
CA ALA A 166 -5.03 16.44 5.53
C ALA A 166 -4.10 15.79 4.51
N PRO A 167 -3.37 14.69 4.82
CA PRO A 167 -2.47 14.05 3.85
C PRO A 167 -3.15 13.60 2.56
N GLY A 168 -4.43 13.22 2.63
CA GLY A 168 -5.21 12.80 1.47
C GLY A 168 -5.53 13.93 0.47
N TYR A 169 -5.46 15.18 0.91
CA TYR A 169 -5.69 16.39 0.10
C TYR A 169 -4.39 17.00 -0.43
N GLU A 170 -3.23 16.55 0.02
CA GLU A 170 -1.95 17.04 -0.46
C GLU A 170 -1.62 16.44 -1.84
N ALA A 171 -1.09 17.27 -2.72
CA ALA A 171 -0.70 16.84 -4.06
C ALA A 171 0.60 16.04 -4.01
N THR A 172 0.63 14.95 -4.75
CA THR A 172 1.85 14.18 -5.01
C THR A 172 2.85 15.02 -5.77
N THR A 173 4.08 15.10 -5.30
CA THR A 173 5.14 15.94 -5.91
C THR A 173 6.12 15.15 -6.75
N THR A 174 6.24 13.85 -6.51
CA THR A 174 7.08 12.89 -7.24
C THR A 174 6.29 11.60 -7.47
N ALA A 175 6.64 10.84 -8.51
CA ALA A 175 6.01 9.56 -8.80
C ALA A 175 7.06 8.50 -9.10
N ALA A 176 7.44 7.72 -8.08
CA ALA A 176 8.48 6.69 -8.19
C ALA A 176 8.17 5.64 -9.28
N TRP A 177 6.89 5.37 -9.56
CA TRP A 177 6.44 4.43 -10.58
C TRP A 177 6.73 4.90 -12.03
N HIS A 178 7.07 6.18 -12.24
CA HIS A 178 7.59 6.64 -13.54
C HIS A 178 8.97 6.06 -13.86
N ALA A 179 9.76 5.74 -12.84
CA ALA A 179 11.16 5.32 -12.97
C ALA A 179 11.41 3.88 -12.50
N ARG A 180 10.42 3.23 -11.90
CA ARG A 180 10.57 1.88 -11.33
C ARG A 180 9.44 0.97 -11.78
N PRO A 181 9.73 -0.32 -11.98
CA PRO A 181 8.70 -1.29 -12.26
C PRO A 181 7.70 -1.36 -11.11
N SER A 182 6.43 -1.63 -11.45
CA SER A 182 5.36 -1.68 -10.47
C SER A 182 4.33 -2.76 -10.80
N SER A 183 3.76 -3.33 -9.75
CA SER A 183 2.62 -4.25 -9.84
C SER A 183 1.42 -3.65 -9.11
N TYR A 184 0.27 -3.65 -9.75
CA TYR A 184 -1.00 -3.27 -9.15
C TYR A 184 -1.84 -4.52 -8.88
N VAL A 185 -2.16 -4.75 -7.62
CA VAL A 185 -3.10 -5.82 -7.21
C VAL A 185 -4.49 -5.21 -7.10
N LEU A 186 -5.33 -5.52 -8.08
CA LEU A 186 -6.71 -5.10 -8.18
C LEU A 186 -7.60 -6.09 -7.41
N CYS A 187 -8.36 -5.58 -6.44
CA CYS A 187 -9.31 -6.35 -5.63
C CYS A 187 -10.75 -6.12 -6.16
N THR A 188 -11.39 -7.18 -6.68
CA THR A 188 -12.66 -7.04 -7.41
C THR A 188 -13.86 -6.80 -6.51
N ASP A 189 -13.80 -7.22 -5.24
CA ASP A 189 -14.87 -7.07 -4.25
C ASP A 189 -14.59 -5.91 -3.27
N ASP A 190 -13.65 -5.03 -3.61
CA ASP A 190 -13.29 -3.87 -2.81
C ASP A 190 -14.45 -2.86 -2.74
N ARG A 191 -14.88 -2.56 -1.52
CA ARG A 191 -15.98 -1.62 -1.22
C ARG A 191 -15.47 -0.27 -0.71
N ALA A 192 -14.15 -0.12 -0.50
CA ALA A 192 -13.51 1.12 -0.07
C ALA A 192 -12.91 1.90 -1.26
N VAL A 193 -12.05 1.27 -2.06
CA VAL A 193 -11.52 1.84 -3.31
C VAL A 193 -12.20 1.14 -4.48
N HIS A 194 -13.12 1.85 -5.14
CA HIS A 194 -13.95 1.26 -6.20
C HIS A 194 -13.11 0.54 -7.27
N PRO A 195 -13.47 -0.69 -7.69
CA PRO A 195 -12.68 -1.46 -8.66
C PRO A 195 -12.41 -0.74 -9.99
N ASP A 196 -13.30 0.16 -10.45
CA ASP A 196 -13.05 0.95 -11.65
C ASP A 196 -11.91 1.96 -11.46
N LEU A 197 -11.78 2.54 -10.28
CA LEU A 197 -10.63 3.38 -9.97
C LEU A 197 -9.34 2.54 -9.93
N GLN A 198 -9.39 1.36 -9.33
CA GLN A 198 -8.28 0.42 -9.32
C GLN A 198 -7.88 -0.01 -10.75
N ARG A 199 -8.84 -0.24 -11.66
CA ARG A 199 -8.53 -0.53 -13.08
C ARG A 199 -7.79 0.62 -13.75
N ARG A 200 -8.17 1.89 -13.46
CA ARG A 200 -7.42 3.07 -13.95
C ARG A 200 -5.98 3.06 -13.42
N PHE A 201 -5.77 2.75 -12.15
CA PHE A 201 -4.42 2.65 -11.58
C PHE A 201 -3.64 1.48 -12.20
N GLY A 202 -4.29 0.34 -12.44
CA GLY A 202 -3.67 -0.79 -13.13
C GLY A 202 -3.08 -0.43 -14.49
N THR A 203 -3.67 0.54 -15.22
CA THR A 203 -3.10 1.01 -16.51
C THR A 203 -1.83 1.85 -16.35
N ARG A 204 -1.51 2.33 -15.14
CA ARG A 204 -0.27 3.05 -14.82
C ARG A 204 0.87 2.08 -14.45
N ALA A 205 0.51 0.91 -13.92
CA ALA A 205 1.49 -0.07 -13.45
C ALA A 205 2.11 -0.88 -14.59
N THR A 206 3.32 -1.38 -14.38
CA THR A 206 4.00 -2.30 -15.31
C THR A 206 3.22 -3.61 -15.44
N HIS A 207 2.68 -4.11 -14.33
CA HIS A 207 1.89 -5.34 -14.27
C HIS A 207 0.61 -5.13 -13.47
N THR A 208 -0.48 -5.75 -13.89
CA THR A 208 -1.74 -5.80 -13.13
C THR A 208 -2.07 -7.23 -12.78
N ILE A 209 -2.36 -7.47 -11.52
CA ILE A 209 -2.79 -8.76 -10.97
C ILE A 209 -4.21 -8.56 -10.45
N THR A 210 -5.12 -9.46 -10.76
CA THR A 210 -6.51 -9.36 -10.30
C THR A 210 -6.79 -10.46 -9.29
N TRP A 211 -7.25 -10.04 -8.09
CA TRP A 211 -7.71 -10.96 -7.04
C TRP A 211 -9.21 -10.78 -6.79
N ASN A 212 -9.89 -11.89 -6.56
CA ASN A 212 -11.25 -11.85 -6.03
C ASN A 212 -11.20 -11.62 -4.52
N SER A 213 -10.87 -10.41 -4.12
CA SER A 213 -10.60 -10.00 -2.75
C SER A 213 -11.40 -8.75 -2.39
N ASP A 214 -11.66 -8.61 -1.08
CA ASP A 214 -12.09 -7.37 -0.45
C ASP A 214 -10.94 -6.35 -0.34
N HIS A 215 -11.18 -5.22 0.33
CA HIS A 215 -10.17 -4.18 0.52
C HIS A 215 -8.99 -4.64 1.38
N GLY A 216 -9.23 -5.51 2.37
CA GLY A 216 -8.25 -6.00 3.33
C GLY A 216 -7.44 -7.20 2.81
N ALA A 217 -7.02 -7.20 1.54
CA ALA A 217 -6.31 -8.30 0.91
C ALA A 217 -5.04 -8.74 1.66
N PHE A 218 -4.41 -7.86 2.44
CA PHE A 218 -3.29 -8.21 3.31
C PHE A 218 -3.66 -9.25 4.39
N ALA A 219 -4.95 -9.37 4.71
CA ALA A 219 -5.49 -10.32 5.67
C ALA A 219 -6.26 -11.44 4.97
N SER A 220 -7.19 -11.12 4.06
CA SER A 220 -8.01 -12.13 3.36
C SER A 220 -7.21 -12.95 2.33
N HIS A 221 -6.12 -12.40 1.78
CA HIS A 221 -5.18 -13.02 0.85
C HIS A 221 -3.74 -12.94 1.37
N GLU A 222 -3.54 -13.19 2.68
CA GLU A 222 -2.23 -13.10 3.34
C GLU A 222 -1.19 -13.97 2.64
N ALA A 223 -1.49 -15.24 2.40
CA ALA A 223 -0.57 -16.17 1.76
C ALA A 223 -0.18 -15.74 0.34
N ASP A 224 -1.14 -15.26 -0.45
CA ASP A 224 -0.89 -14.76 -1.81
C ASP A 224 -0.05 -13.48 -1.79
N THR A 225 -0.28 -12.60 -0.80
CA THR A 225 0.51 -11.38 -0.58
C THR A 225 1.96 -11.72 -0.24
N VAL A 226 2.17 -12.65 0.69
CA VAL A 226 3.51 -13.16 1.05
C VAL A 226 4.21 -13.75 -0.17
N GLU A 227 3.51 -14.59 -0.94
CA GLU A 227 4.09 -15.24 -2.13
C GLU A 227 4.48 -14.22 -3.21
N LEU A 228 3.63 -13.23 -3.49
CA LEU A 228 3.92 -12.16 -4.45
C LEU A 228 5.18 -11.39 -4.04
N LEU A 229 5.23 -10.93 -2.79
CA LEU A 229 6.34 -10.13 -2.28
C LEU A 229 7.64 -10.94 -2.21
N ALA A 230 7.56 -12.21 -1.82
CA ALA A 230 8.72 -13.10 -1.77
C ALA A 230 9.32 -13.36 -3.16
N ARG A 231 8.48 -13.54 -4.19
CA ARG A 231 8.97 -13.69 -5.58
C ARG A 231 9.68 -12.44 -6.07
N LEU A 232 9.17 -11.24 -5.75
CA LEU A 232 9.79 -9.98 -6.14
C LEU A 232 11.11 -9.71 -5.37
N ALA A 233 11.21 -10.21 -4.14
CA ALA A 233 12.41 -10.08 -3.32
C ALA A 233 13.49 -11.13 -3.66
N ALA A 234 13.16 -12.16 -4.42
CA ALA A 234 14.14 -13.16 -4.85
C ALA A 234 15.18 -12.54 -5.82
N PRO A 235 16.45 -12.95 -5.76
CA PRO A 235 17.44 -12.54 -6.75
C PRO A 235 16.97 -12.90 -8.16
N ALA A 236 17.22 -12.01 -9.11
CA ALA A 236 17.02 -12.35 -10.52
C ALA A 236 17.94 -13.54 -10.87
N GLY A 237 17.35 -14.66 -11.29
CA GLY A 237 18.05 -15.89 -11.63
C GLY A 237 18.85 -15.79 -12.94
#